data_7c3a954aa8703386e8541b6117929600
#
_entry.id   7c3a954aa8703386e8541b6117929600
#
_cell.length_a   1.000
_cell.length_b   1.000
_cell.length_c   1.000
_cell.angle_alpha   90.00
_cell.angle_beta   90.00
_cell.angle_gamma   90.00
#
_symmetry.space_group_name_H-M   'P 1'
#
loop_
_entity.id
_entity.type
_entity.pdbx_description
1 polymer ?
#
loop_
_entity_poly.entity_id
_entity_poly.type
_entity_poly.pdbx_seq_one_letter_code
_entity_poly.pdbx_strand_id
1 'polypeptide(L)'
;PIYHWMKRGGKFWKKFKAPRLPQFHIKEWISDHREGIFKVSKVSLVVGTLSLIVLLVHSEVYSLIRGKPEFSVKAEKFRVSLVPDWANGRNSVTISLNGSDRGMMEEGTTEWIGRAFQSNPWVKEVSSVERVFPDQIRVRFEYRDPVAAVKTSEGWIVVDEDRVRLPGIWNERPPCALQADIVGIHRAPLPGEVWNDPALAAG
;
A
#
# COMPACT_ATOMS: atom_id res chain seq x y z
N PRO A 1 -54.58 -30.72 18.07
CA PRO A 1 -55.47 -30.01 17.11
C PRO A 1 -54.81 -29.63 15.80
N ILE A 2 -53.65 -30.19 15.44
CA ILE A 2 -52.89 -29.83 14.22
C ILE A 2 -53.22 -30.74 13.00
N TYR A 3 -53.94 -31.86 13.21
CA TYR A 3 -54.20 -32.85 12.17
C TYR A 3 -55.46 -32.61 11.32
N HIS A 4 -56.20 -31.55 11.56
CA HIS A 4 -57.49 -31.32 10.86
C HIS A 4 -57.43 -30.41 9.65
N TRP A 5 -56.28 -29.75 9.43
CA TRP A 5 -56.08 -28.82 8.31
C TRP A 5 -55.53 -29.43 7.03
N MET A 6 -55.00 -30.64 7.10
CA MET A 6 -54.36 -31.30 5.92
C MET A 6 -55.35 -31.96 4.94
N LYS A 7 -56.63 -32.10 5.29
CA LYS A 7 -57.63 -32.76 4.42
C LYS A 7 -58.39 -31.84 3.48
N ARG A 8 -58.27 -30.53 3.58
CA ARG A 8 -59.00 -29.59 2.72
C ARG A 8 -58.20 -29.03 1.52
N GLY A 9 -56.90 -29.30 1.45
CA GLY A 9 -56.05 -28.74 0.38
C GLY A 9 -56.13 -29.48 -0.97
N GLY A 10 -56.72 -30.67 -1.01
CA GLY A 10 -56.67 -31.54 -2.21
C GLY A 10 -57.55 -31.15 -3.40
N LYS A 11 -58.50 -30.20 -3.21
CA LYS A 11 -59.42 -29.83 -4.30
C LYS A 11 -59.07 -28.50 -4.97
N PHE A 12 -58.18 -27.74 -4.40
CA PHE A 12 -57.84 -26.40 -4.97
C PHE A 12 -56.85 -26.49 -6.13
N TRP A 13 -55.96 -27.50 -6.13
CA TRP A 13 -54.90 -27.66 -7.14
C TRP A 13 -55.37 -28.22 -8.48
N LYS A 14 -56.63 -28.75 -8.56
CA LYS A 14 -57.14 -29.34 -9.81
C LYS A 14 -57.63 -28.29 -10.83
N LYS A 15 -57.63 -27.00 -10.51
CA LYS A 15 -58.09 -25.94 -11.42
C LYS A 15 -57.00 -25.10 -12.03
N PHE A 16 -55.76 -25.27 -11.61
CA PHE A 16 -54.66 -24.60 -12.28
C PHE A 16 -54.25 -25.41 -13.51
N LYS A 17 -54.87 -25.09 -14.65
CA LYS A 17 -54.29 -25.44 -15.94
C LYS A 17 -53.03 -24.60 -16.07
N ALA A 18 -51.85 -25.21 -15.93
CA ALA A 18 -50.57 -24.57 -16.21
C ALA A 18 -50.66 -23.90 -17.62
N PRO A 19 -50.30 -22.64 -17.77
CA PRO A 19 -50.29 -22.03 -19.08
C PRO A 19 -49.41 -22.89 -19.99
N ARG A 20 -49.94 -23.31 -21.11
CA ARG A 20 -49.14 -24.03 -22.12
C ARG A 20 -48.06 -23.08 -22.57
N LEU A 21 -46.81 -23.34 -22.14
CA LEU A 21 -45.67 -22.61 -22.65
C LEU A 21 -45.68 -22.72 -24.18
N PRO A 22 -45.52 -21.60 -24.92
CA PRO A 22 -45.43 -21.66 -26.35
C PRO A 22 -44.34 -22.65 -26.75
N GLN A 23 -44.67 -23.63 -27.57
CA GLN A 23 -43.68 -24.56 -28.10
C GLN A 23 -42.77 -23.77 -29.02
N PHE A 24 -41.65 -23.35 -28.51
CA PHE A 24 -40.64 -22.64 -29.28
C PHE A 24 -39.99 -23.65 -30.24
N HIS A 25 -40.33 -23.57 -31.53
CA HIS A 25 -39.74 -24.42 -32.56
C HIS A 25 -38.30 -23.93 -32.85
N ILE A 26 -37.38 -24.24 -31.95
CA ILE A 26 -35.98 -23.81 -32.01
C ILE A 26 -35.34 -24.15 -33.37
N LYS A 27 -35.71 -25.27 -33.97
CA LYS A 27 -35.18 -25.71 -35.26
C LYS A 27 -35.57 -24.79 -36.42
N GLU A 28 -36.84 -24.36 -36.47
CA GLU A 28 -37.34 -23.46 -37.50
C GLU A 28 -36.73 -22.05 -37.31
N TRP A 29 -36.66 -21.58 -36.09
CA TRP A 29 -36.05 -20.28 -35.77
C TRP A 29 -34.55 -20.25 -36.17
N ILE A 30 -33.81 -21.34 -35.91
CA ILE A 30 -32.39 -21.45 -36.31
C ILE A 30 -32.22 -21.46 -37.82
N SER A 31 -33.17 -22.11 -38.57
CA SER A 31 -33.10 -22.16 -40.04
C SER A 31 -33.30 -20.79 -40.66
N ASP A 32 -34.27 -20.02 -40.15
CA ASP A 32 -34.59 -18.69 -40.66
C ASP A 32 -33.49 -17.65 -40.35
N HIS A 33 -32.79 -17.82 -39.24
CA HIS A 33 -31.75 -16.89 -38.82
C HIS A 33 -30.34 -17.41 -39.07
N ARG A 34 -30.18 -18.45 -39.84
CA ARG A 34 -28.93 -19.15 -40.07
C ARG A 34 -27.79 -18.23 -40.53
N GLU A 35 -28.04 -17.34 -41.49
CA GLU A 35 -27.03 -16.42 -41.98
C GLU A 35 -26.58 -15.39 -40.93
N GLY A 36 -27.54 -14.88 -40.15
CA GLY A 36 -27.24 -13.97 -39.04
C GLY A 36 -26.41 -14.63 -37.95
N ILE A 37 -26.79 -15.87 -37.57
CA ILE A 37 -26.08 -16.68 -36.57
C ILE A 37 -24.65 -16.94 -37.02
N PHE A 38 -24.45 -17.31 -38.29
CA PHE A 38 -23.09 -17.55 -38.83
C PHE A 38 -22.23 -16.27 -38.85
N LYS A 39 -22.80 -15.10 -39.17
CA LYS A 39 -22.06 -13.84 -39.16
C LYS A 39 -21.67 -13.46 -37.73
N VAL A 40 -22.60 -13.54 -36.78
CA VAL A 40 -22.32 -13.25 -35.35
C VAL A 40 -21.30 -14.24 -34.78
N SER A 41 -21.43 -15.54 -35.12
CA SER A 41 -20.48 -16.56 -34.66
C SER A 41 -19.04 -16.30 -35.16
N LYS A 42 -18.89 -15.94 -36.43
CA LYS A 42 -17.57 -15.58 -37.00
C LYS A 42 -16.96 -14.37 -36.31
N VAL A 43 -17.75 -13.32 -36.11
CA VAL A 43 -17.29 -12.10 -35.41
C VAL A 43 -16.90 -12.42 -33.98
N SER A 44 -17.73 -13.18 -33.27
CA SER A 44 -17.44 -13.59 -31.88
C SER A 44 -16.18 -14.45 -31.79
N LEU A 45 -15.95 -15.33 -32.75
CA LEU A 45 -14.72 -16.15 -32.82
C LEU A 45 -13.48 -15.27 -33.01
N VAL A 46 -13.54 -14.32 -33.94
CA VAL A 46 -12.42 -13.40 -34.20
C VAL A 46 -12.13 -12.53 -32.98
N VAL A 47 -13.15 -11.95 -32.35
CA VAL A 47 -12.98 -11.14 -31.15
C VAL A 47 -12.46 -11.98 -29.99
N GLY A 48 -12.97 -13.20 -29.82
CA GLY A 48 -12.50 -14.13 -28.78
C GLY A 48 -11.03 -14.54 -28.96
N THR A 49 -10.63 -14.84 -30.20
CA THR A 49 -9.22 -15.18 -30.49
C THR A 49 -8.29 -13.99 -30.30
N LEU A 50 -8.68 -12.79 -30.74
CA LEU A 50 -7.90 -11.57 -30.51
C LEU A 50 -7.75 -11.27 -29.00
N SER A 51 -8.84 -11.38 -28.24
CA SER A 51 -8.79 -11.19 -26.80
C SER A 51 -7.86 -12.20 -26.11
N LEU A 52 -7.89 -13.46 -26.54
CA LEU A 52 -7.01 -14.50 -26.01
C LEU A 52 -5.53 -14.20 -26.34
N ILE A 53 -5.24 -13.78 -27.56
CA ILE A 53 -3.88 -13.39 -27.97
C ILE A 53 -3.38 -12.22 -27.11
N VAL A 54 -4.20 -11.19 -26.91
CA VAL A 54 -3.84 -10.03 -26.07
C VAL A 54 -3.55 -10.47 -24.65
N LEU A 55 -4.35 -11.37 -24.06
CA LEU A 55 -4.12 -11.90 -22.73
C LEU A 55 -2.83 -12.71 -22.62
N LEU A 56 -2.54 -13.56 -23.60
CA LEU A 56 -1.32 -14.36 -23.64
C LEU A 56 -0.08 -13.49 -23.79
N VAL A 57 -0.10 -12.53 -24.74
CA VAL A 57 1.00 -11.60 -24.95
C VAL A 57 1.21 -10.72 -23.71
N HIS A 58 0.13 -10.26 -23.08
CA HIS A 58 0.22 -9.47 -21.85
C HIS A 58 0.90 -10.25 -20.73
N SER A 59 0.53 -11.52 -20.51
CA SER A 59 1.13 -12.37 -19.47
C SER A 59 2.63 -12.61 -19.71
N GLU A 60 3.02 -12.90 -20.95
CA GLU A 60 4.43 -13.13 -21.32
C GLU A 60 5.28 -11.86 -21.19
N VAL A 61 4.79 -10.74 -21.72
CA VAL A 61 5.47 -9.43 -21.61
C VAL A 61 5.61 -9.03 -20.13
N TYR A 62 4.56 -9.23 -19.34
CA TYR A 62 4.59 -8.92 -17.91
C TYR A 62 5.59 -9.79 -17.14
N SER A 63 5.70 -11.09 -17.49
CA SER A 63 6.67 -11.99 -16.86
C SER A 63 8.13 -11.62 -17.24
N LEU A 64 8.35 -11.25 -18.49
CA LEU A 64 9.66 -10.82 -18.98
C LEU A 64 10.14 -9.51 -18.33
N ILE A 65 9.23 -8.58 -18.09
CA ILE A 65 9.54 -7.30 -17.42
C ILE A 65 9.81 -7.53 -15.93
N ARG A 66 9.03 -8.39 -15.30
CA ARG A 66 9.13 -8.66 -13.86
C ARG A 66 10.47 -9.25 -13.43
N GLY A 67 11.07 -10.08 -14.28
CA GLY A 67 12.33 -10.78 -14.02
C GLY A 67 13.60 -9.97 -14.32
N LYS A 68 13.49 -8.77 -14.89
CA LYS A 68 14.69 -8.00 -15.24
C LYS A 68 15.27 -7.28 -14.01
N PRO A 69 16.58 -7.43 -13.74
CA PRO A 69 17.24 -6.78 -12.60
C PRO A 69 17.20 -5.24 -12.66
N GLU A 70 16.94 -4.68 -13.83
CA GLU A 70 16.78 -3.24 -14.04
C GLU A 70 15.56 -2.67 -13.29
N PHE A 71 14.52 -3.50 -13.12
CA PHE A 71 13.30 -3.16 -12.40
C PHE A 71 13.29 -3.68 -10.95
N SER A 72 14.43 -4.13 -10.42
CA SER A 72 14.54 -4.48 -9.01
C SER A 72 14.73 -3.22 -8.16
N VAL A 73 14.00 -3.14 -7.07
CA VAL A 73 14.19 -2.10 -6.04
C VAL A 73 15.38 -2.52 -5.18
N LYS A 74 16.55 -1.91 -5.45
CA LYS A 74 17.74 -2.15 -4.63
C LYS A 74 17.78 -1.16 -3.48
N ALA A 75 17.98 -1.67 -2.28
CA ALA A 75 18.11 -0.87 -1.05
C ALA A 75 19.17 0.25 -1.16
N GLU A 76 20.21 0.01 -1.92
CA GLU A 76 21.31 0.96 -2.16
C GLU A 76 20.89 2.24 -2.92
N LYS A 77 19.74 2.23 -3.58
CA LYS A 77 19.25 3.37 -4.37
C LYS A 77 18.54 4.45 -3.56
N PHE A 78 18.18 4.17 -2.31
CA PHE A 78 17.47 5.13 -1.47
C PHE A 78 18.40 5.85 -0.50
N ARG A 79 19.13 6.83 -1.01
CA ARG A 79 19.82 7.80 -0.17
C ARG A 79 18.96 9.04 -0.05
N VAL A 80 18.31 9.22 1.09
CA VAL A 80 17.52 10.39 1.40
C VAL A 80 18.19 11.13 2.54
N SER A 81 18.41 12.44 2.38
CA SER A 81 18.84 13.29 3.49
C SER A 81 17.62 13.51 4.37
N LEU A 82 17.54 12.78 5.47
CA LEU A 82 16.49 12.91 6.48
C LEU A 82 16.96 13.75 7.68
N VAL A 83 18.18 14.25 7.64
CA VAL A 83 18.79 15.00 8.72
C VAL A 83 18.89 16.46 8.30
N PRO A 84 18.44 17.41 9.13
CA PRO A 84 18.59 18.83 8.85
C PRO A 84 20.05 19.21 8.59
N ASP A 85 20.30 20.18 7.71
CA ASP A 85 21.64 20.64 7.29
C ASP A 85 22.52 21.04 8.47
N TRP A 86 21.95 21.54 9.55
CA TRP A 86 22.66 21.93 10.77
C TRP A 86 23.25 20.73 11.54
N ALA A 87 22.72 19.53 11.35
CA ALA A 87 23.19 18.32 12.02
C ALA A 87 24.44 17.69 11.34
N ASN A 88 25.25 18.50 10.69
CA ASN A 88 26.52 18.16 10.06
C ASN A 88 26.45 17.17 8.90
N GLY A 89 25.67 17.40 7.90
CA GLY A 89 25.84 16.86 6.52
C GLY A 89 26.31 15.38 6.32
N ARG A 90 26.74 14.71 7.38
CA ARG A 90 27.27 13.34 7.34
C ARG A 90 26.21 12.26 7.45
N ASN A 91 25.02 12.63 7.79
CA ASN A 91 23.95 11.68 8.07
C ASN A 91 22.90 11.67 6.97
N SER A 92 23.30 11.33 5.76
CA SER A 92 22.34 10.73 4.85
C SER A 92 21.85 9.46 5.52
N VAL A 93 20.66 9.48 6.09
CA VAL A 93 20.07 8.29 6.68
C VAL A 93 19.77 7.34 5.54
N THR A 94 20.55 6.29 5.45
CA THR A 94 20.26 5.21 4.52
C THR A 94 19.05 4.47 5.07
N ILE A 95 17.95 4.52 4.36
CA ILE A 95 16.80 3.70 4.70
C ILE A 95 17.14 2.27 4.33
N SER A 96 17.35 1.46 5.36
CA SER A 96 17.59 0.03 5.18
C SER A 96 16.32 -0.66 4.77
N LEU A 97 16.23 -1.06 3.52
CA LEU A 97 15.19 -1.95 3.04
C LEU A 97 15.58 -3.37 3.46
N ASN A 98 15.16 -3.78 4.66
CA ASN A 98 15.37 -5.13 5.13
C ASN A 98 14.52 -6.11 4.31
N GLY A 99 15.15 -6.96 3.53
CA GLY A 99 14.47 -7.97 2.71
C GLY A 99 15.20 -8.25 1.40
N SER A 100 14.75 -9.27 0.69
CA SER A 100 15.23 -9.61 -0.64
C SER A 100 14.90 -8.48 -1.63
N ASP A 101 15.74 -8.32 -2.64
CA ASP A 101 15.47 -7.47 -3.80
C ASP A 101 14.08 -7.77 -4.36
N ARG A 102 13.16 -6.83 -4.19
CA ARG A 102 11.80 -6.96 -4.72
C ARG A 102 11.73 -6.30 -6.09
N GLY A 103 10.95 -6.92 -6.96
CA GLY A 103 10.62 -6.30 -8.24
C GLY A 103 9.77 -5.05 -8.03
N MET A 104 10.05 -3.99 -8.79
CA MET A 104 9.26 -2.76 -8.73
C MET A 104 7.77 -3.01 -9.03
N MET A 105 7.47 -3.99 -9.91
CA MET A 105 6.12 -4.36 -10.30
C MET A 105 5.49 -5.44 -9.41
N GLU A 106 6.21 -5.91 -8.42
CA GLU A 106 5.70 -6.90 -7.48
C GLU A 106 4.63 -6.28 -6.58
N GLU A 107 3.61 -7.06 -6.28
CA GLU A 107 2.54 -6.65 -5.38
C GLU A 107 3.08 -6.43 -3.96
N GLY A 108 2.62 -5.36 -3.30
CA GLY A 108 3.08 -5.00 -1.95
C GLY A 108 4.43 -4.28 -1.89
N THR A 109 5.11 -4.03 -3.02
CA THR A 109 6.40 -3.31 -3.01
C THR A 109 6.27 -1.88 -2.48
N THR A 110 5.21 -1.16 -2.83
CA THR A 110 4.96 0.21 -2.33
C THR A 110 4.70 0.24 -0.83
N GLU A 111 3.92 -0.71 -0.32
CA GLU A 111 3.65 -0.83 1.12
C GLU A 111 4.90 -1.24 1.91
N TRP A 112 5.71 -2.12 1.34
CA TRP A 112 6.99 -2.50 1.95
C TRP A 112 7.94 -1.30 2.07
N ILE A 113 8.06 -0.48 1.01
CA ILE A 113 8.85 0.75 1.03
C ILE A 113 8.26 1.74 2.03
N GLY A 114 6.94 1.96 2.02
CA GLY A 114 6.26 2.84 2.97
C GLY A 114 6.55 2.46 4.41
N ARG A 115 6.49 1.18 4.74
CA ARG A 115 6.84 0.69 6.10
C ARG A 115 8.30 0.89 6.45
N ALA A 116 9.21 0.70 5.49
CA ALA A 116 10.63 0.95 5.72
C ALA A 116 10.93 2.43 5.99
N PHE A 117 10.23 3.34 5.30
CA PHE A 117 10.32 4.77 5.59
C PHE A 117 9.71 5.11 6.94
N GLN A 118 8.50 4.61 7.23
CA GLN A 118 7.80 4.85 8.49
C GLN A 118 8.55 4.31 9.72
N SER A 119 9.36 3.28 9.56
CA SER A 119 10.19 2.75 10.66
C SER A 119 11.41 3.62 10.99
N ASN A 120 11.71 4.63 10.16
CA ASN A 120 12.80 5.53 10.42
C ASN A 120 12.37 6.60 11.44
N PRO A 121 13.09 6.78 12.57
CA PRO A 121 12.70 7.74 13.61
C PRO A 121 12.64 9.21 13.15
N TRP A 122 13.29 9.57 12.05
CA TRP A 122 13.20 10.91 11.47
C TRP A 122 11.92 11.14 10.65
N VAL A 123 11.20 10.10 10.32
CA VAL A 123 9.95 10.20 9.55
C VAL A 123 8.77 10.31 10.49
N LYS A 124 8.01 11.40 10.35
CA LYS A 124 6.77 11.61 11.11
C LYS A 124 5.64 10.82 10.47
N GLU A 125 5.44 10.99 9.19
CA GLU A 125 4.37 10.34 8.43
C GLU A 125 4.77 10.11 6.97
N VAL A 126 4.38 8.99 6.41
CA VAL A 126 4.49 8.72 4.96
C VAL A 126 3.15 8.99 4.31
N SER A 127 3.09 10.04 3.50
CA SER A 127 1.85 10.48 2.84
C SER A 127 1.52 9.64 1.60
N SER A 128 2.52 9.30 0.78
CA SER A 128 2.32 8.45 -0.39
C SER A 128 3.60 7.76 -0.86
N VAL A 129 3.43 6.59 -1.46
CA VAL A 129 4.46 5.88 -2.20
C VAL A 129 3.92 5.56 -3.58
N GLU A 130 4.49 6.16 -4.61
CA GLU A 130 4.03 6.09 -5.98
C GLU A 130 5.07 5.45 -6.87
N ARG A 131 4.62 4.58 -7.77
CA ARG A 131 5.48 4.07 -8.86
C ARG A 131 5.47 5.06 -10.00
N VAL A 132 6.65 5.47 -10.43
CA VAL A 132 6.82 6.36 -11.58
C VAL A 132 7.55 5.56 -12.65
N PHE A 133 6.80 5.21 -13.70
CA PHE A 133 7.35 4.47 -14.83
C PHE A 133 8.50 5.26 -15.49
N PRO A 134 9.60 4.61 -15.95
CA PRO A 134 9.78 3.15 -16.04
C PRO A 134 10.37 2.50 -14.78
N ASP A 135 11.18 3.19 -13.96
CA ASP A 135 12.05 2.58 -12.95
C ASP A 135 12.21 3.39 -11.66
N GLN A 136 11.28 4.31 -11.39
CA GLN A 136 11.37 5.19 -10.24
C GLN A 136 10.27 4.93 -9.22
N ILE A 137 10.60 5.14 -7.96
CA ILE A 137 9.64 5.20 -6.87
C ILE A 137 9.75 6.58 -6.23
N ARG A 138 8.62 7.24 -6.13
CA ARG A 138 8.49 8.52 -5.45
C ARG A 138 7.86 8.30 -4.09
N VAL A 139 8.57 8.67 -3.04
CA VAL A 139 8.06 8.66 -1.68
C VAL A 139 7.83 10.10 -1.25
N ARG A 140 6.62 10.40 -0.78
CA ARG A 140 6.30 11.66 -0.11
C ARG A 140 6.11 11.36 1.36
N PHE A 141 6.84 12.09 2.18
CA PHE A 141 6.78 11.93 3.62
C PHE A 141 7.04 13.28 4.30
N GLU A 142 6.59 13.38 5.51
CA GLU A 142 6.91 14.45 6.43
C GLU A 142 7.97 13.95 7.41
N TYR A 143 9.01 14.73 7.64
CA TYR A 143 10.00 14.37 8.66
C TYR A 143 9.77 15.16 9.94
N ARG A 144 10.34 14.68 11.03
CA ARG A 144 10.22 15.29 12.34
C ARG A 144 11.19 16.44 12.48
N ASP A 145 10.67 17.59 12.87
CA ASP A 145 11.48 18.75 13.16
C ASP A 145 11.89 18.78 14.65
N PRO A 146 13.18 18.98 14.97
CA PRO A 146 13.61 19.11 16.36
C PRO A 146 13.13 20.44 16.95
N VAL A 147 12.45 20.39 18.06
CA VAL A 147 11.93 21.59 18.77
C VAL A 147 12.63 21.82 20.10
N ALA A 148 13.15 20.80 20.77
CA ALA A 148 13.84 20.94 22.02
C ALA A 148 15.11 20.08 22.11
N ALA A 149 16.09 20.54 22.91
CA ALA A 149 17.27 19.81 23.26
C ALA A 149 17.21 19.38 24.73
N VAL A 150 17.46 18.10 24.96
CA VAL A 150 17.50 17.50 26.31
C VAL A 150 18.92 17.14 26.65
N LYS A 151 19.45 17.71 27.74
CA LYS A 151 20.77 17.35 28.24
C LYS A 151 20.69 16.13 29.13
N THR A 152 21.38 15.09 28.74
CA THR A 152 21.52 13.85 29.49
C THR A 152 22.97 13.62 29.92
N SER A 153 23.21 12.57 30.67
CA SER A 153 24.59 12.15 31.03
C SER A 153 25.43 11.75 29.82
N GLU A 154 24.80 11.34 28.72
CA GLU A 154 25.48 10.87 27.50
C GLU A 154 25.74 12.02 26.52
N GLY A 155 25.09 13.16 26.69
CA GLY A 155 25.18 14.30 25.81
C GLY A 155 23.83 14.94 25.56
N TRP A 156 23.75 15.72 24.50
CA TRP A 156 22.50 16.35 24.08
C TRP A 156 21.71 15.48 23.12
N ILE A 157 20.43 15.37 23.38
CA ILE A 157 19.46 14.62 22.56
C ILE A 157 18.38 15.60 22.13
N VAL A 158 17.90 15.49 20.90
CA VAL A 158 16.79 16.35 20.41
C VAL A 158 15.49 15.57 20.37
N VAL A 159 14.41 16.28 20.60
CA VAL A 159 13.03 15.78 20.52
C VAL A 159 12.20 16.69 19.63
N ASP A 160 11.18 16.12 19.02
CA ASP A 160 10.19 16.88 18.24
C ASP A 160 9.02 17.39 19.10
N GLU A 161 8.03 18.01 18.45
CA GLU A 161 6.80 18.52 19.09
C GLU A 161 5.95 17.42 19.77
N ASP A 162 6.00 16.19 19.25
CA ASP A 162 5.32 15.03 19.79
C ASP A 162 6.10 14.38 20.96
N ARG A 163 7.24 14.98 21.35
CA ARG A 163 8.18 14.43 22.33
C ARG A 163 8.83 13.12 21.92
N VAL A 164 8.90 12.87 20.63
CA VAL A 164 9.61 11.70 20.10
C VAL A 164 11.10 11.98 20.09
N ARG A 165 11.89 11.06 20.67
CA ARG A 165 13.34 11.13 20.61
C ARG A 165 13.84 10.95 19.19
N LEU A 166 14.59 11.93 18.71
CA LEU A 166 15.25 11.85 17.42
C LEU A 166 16.62 11.16 17.53
N PRO A 167 17.10 10.50 16.46
CA PRO A 167 18.39 9.83 16.46
C PRO A 167 19.55 10.83 16.59
N GLY A 168 20.61 10.39 17.23
CA GLY A 168 21.83 11.15 17.45
C GLY A 168 22.02 11.52 18.92
N ILE A 169 23.28 11.69 19.29
CA ILE A 169 23.74 12.26 20.56
C ILE A 169 24.81 13.26 20.20
N TRP A 170 24.67 14.48 20.70
CA TRP A 170 25.57 15.59 20.42
C TRP A 170 26.37 15.92 21.68
N ASN A 171 27.69 16.10 21.52
CA ASN A 171 28.54 16.50 22.65
C ASN A 171 28.27 17.94 23.09
N GLU A 172 27.90 18.80 22.12
CA GLU A 172 27.54 20.18 22.34
C GLU A 172 26.07 20.41 22.01
N ARG A 173 25.50 21.49 22.53
CA ARG A 173 24.13 21.89 22.23
C ARG A 173 23.93 22.03 20.72
N PRO A 174 22.98 21.32 20.10
CA PRO A 174 22.73 21.40 18.68
C PRO A 174 22.29 22.83 18.27
N PRO A 175 22.82 23.37 17.17
CA PRO A 175 22.53 24.74 16.72
C PRO A 175 21.19 24.84 15.97
N CYS A 176 20.22 24.04 16.30
CA CYS A 176 18.86 24.16 15.75
C CYS A 176 18.08 25.25 16.52
N ALA A 177 17.08 25.84 15.88
CA ALA A 177 16.19 26.83 16.47
C ALA A 177 15.26 26.17 17.51
N LEU A 178 15.84 25.67 18.57
CA LEU A 178 15.12 24.96 19.61
C LEU A 178 14.42 25.97 20.53
N GLN A 179 13.18 25.66 20.86
CA GLN A 179 12.37 26.50 21.73
C GLN A 179 12.78 26.40 23.20
N ALA A 180 13.31 25.23 23.61
CA ALA A 180 13.69 24.97 24.98
C ALA A 180 14.92 24.08 25.14
N ASP A 181 15.67 24.31 26.24
CA ASP A 181 16.66 23.39 26.76
C ASP A 181 16.12 22.71 28.02
N ILE A 182 16.08 21.40 28.02
CA ILE A 182 15.57 20.61 29.15
C ILE A 182 16.73 19.91 29.83
N VAL A 183 16.83 20.08 31.13
CA VAL A 183 17.91 19.50 31.95
C VAL A 183 17.33 18.65 33.08
N GLY A 184 18.13 17.73 33.61
CA GLY A 184 17.73 16.92 34.77
C GLY A 184 17.07 15.60 34.43
N ILE A 185 17.04 15.23 33.15
CA ILE A 185 16.51 13.94 32.73
C ILE A 185 17.65 12.93 32.61
N HIS A 186 17.52 11.80 33.29
CA HIS A 186 18.60 10.82 33.40
C HIS A 186 18.51 9.66 32.42
N ARG A 187 17.33 9.38 31.88
CA ARG A 187 17.15 8.22 31.00
C ARG A 187 16.35 8.59 29.76
N ALA A 188 16.97 8.44 28.61
CA ALA A 188 16.33 8.63 27.33
C ALA A 188 15.73 7.32 26.80
N PRO A 189 14.56 7.33 26.16
CA PRO A 189 14.01 6.20 25.45
C PRO A 189 14.85 5.86 24.20
N LEU A 190 14.47 4.85 23.44
CA LEU A 190 15.11 4.57 22.15
C LEU A 190 14.71 5.63 21.10
N PRO A 191 15.55 5.86 20.08
CA PRO A 191 15.19 6.73 18.98
C PRO A 191 13.89 6.30 18.30
N GLY A 192 12.98 7.24 18.10
CA GLY A 192 11.63 6.98 17.55
C GLY A 192 10.56 6.72 18.60
N GLU A 193 10.92 6.57 19.87
CA GLU A 193 9.96 6.40 20.95
C GLU A 193 9.56 7.74 21.57
N VAL A 194 8.30 7.82 22.03
CA VAL A 194 7.79 8.97 22.76
C VAL A 194 8.42 9.04 24.15
N TRP A 195 8.97 10.19 24.48
CA TRP A 195 9.59 10.42 25.79
C TRP A 195 8.56 10.90 26.81
N ASN A 196 8.06 9.98 27.60
CA ASN A 196 7.03 10.23 28.60
C ASN A 196 7.65 10.73 29.92
N ASP A 197 8.33 11.87 29.89
CA ASP A 197 8.86 12.52 31.09
C ASP A 197 8.03 13.77 31.41
N PRO A 198 7.63 13.99 32.68
CA PRO A 198 6.88 15.16 33.07
C PRO A 198 7.57 16.50 32.76
N ALA A 199 8.89 16.54 32.78
CA ALA A 199 9.65 17.73 32.44
C ALA A 199 9.51 18.12 30.97
N LEU A 200 9.33 17.14 30.07
CA LEU A 200 9.04 17.36 28.65
C LEU A 200 7.59 17.77 28.39
N ALA A 201 6.69 17.52 29.32
CA ALA A 201 5.30 17.88 29.18
C ALA A 201 5.01 19.32 29.64
N ALA A 202 5.93 19.92 30.40
CA ALA A 202 5.79 21.25 30.97
C ALA A 202 6.42 22.37 30.14
N GLY A 203 7.21 22.05 29.13
CA GLY A 203 7.86 22.98 28.19
C GLY A 203 7.15 23.04 26.87
#